data_0fa7a4f41edda5dceca6784cf26bc675
#
_entry.id   0fa7a4f41edda5dceca6784cf26bc675
#
_cell.length_a   1.000
_cell.length_b   1.000
_cell.length_c   1.000
_cell.angle_alpha   90.00
_cell.angle_beta   90.00
_cell.angle_gamma   90.00
#
_symmetry.space_group_name_H-M   'P 1'
#
loop_
_entity.id
_entity.type
_entity.pdbx_description
1 polymer ?
#
loop_
_entity_poly.entity_id
_entity_poly.type
_entity_poly.pdbx_seq_one_letter_code
_entity_poly.pdbx_strand_id
1 'polypeptide(L)'
;SMIAPGLVIPVARDALRRMVGHLLVDATDARLGRSIARIRKRGVGLNINLLGEAVLGQAEAARRLKGTQRLLARPDVDYASIKVSATVPPHSPWAFDEAVDHIAQNLLPLFTQAATAPTKKFINLDMEEYRDLELTIAVFTKLLDRPELLDLEAGIVLQAYLPDALSAMMRLQEWARARRERGGAGIKVRLVKGANLPMEHVEASLHDWPVATLPTKQDTDANYKRVLDYALRPEHTTNVRIGVAGHNLFDIAYAWALAGRRGVRDRVEFEMLLGMAEAQAEAVRREGSDRRGR
;
A
#
# COMPACT_ATOMS: atom_id res chain seq x y z
N SER A 1 -40.92 17.60 -10.51
CA SER A 1 -40.24 18.90 -10.33
C SER A 1 -38.84 18.81 -10.91
N MET A 2 -38.62 19.42 -12.05
CA MET A 2 -37.31 19.52 -12.69
C MET A 2 -36.48 20.55 -11.93
N ILE A 3 -35.73 20.12 -10.91
CA ILE A 3 -34.75 20.96 -10.26
C ILE A 3 -33.60 21.11 -11.25
N ALA A 4 -33.25 22.36 -11.63
CA ALA A 4 -32.22 22.65 -12.62
C ALA A 4 -30.87 21.99 -12.23
N PRO A 5 -30.34 21.07 -13.03
CA PRO A 5 -29.08 20.34 -12.68
C PRO A 5 -27.90 21.30 -12.40
N GLY A 6 -27.90 22.46 -13.07
CA GLY A 6 -26.86 23.48 -12.91
C GLY A 6 -26.75 24.11 -11.52
N LEU A 7 -27.83 24.09 -10.72
CA LEU A 7 -27.81 24.57 -9.32
C LEU A 7 -27.61 23.45 -8.32
N VAL A 8 -28.20 22.28 -8.58
CA VAL A 8 -28.17 21.14 -7.65
C VAL A 8 -26.80 20.48 -7.61
N ILE A 9 -26.17 20.27 -8.77
CA ILE A 9 -24.87 19.59 -8.85
C ILE A 9 -23.76 20.33 -8.09
N PRO A 10 -23.56 21.65 -8.22
CA PRO A 10 -22.56 22.39 -7.44
C PRO A 10 -22.79 22.33 -5.94
N VAL A 11 -24.06 22.47 -5.50
CA VAL A 11 -24.42 22.41 -4.08
C VAL A 11 -24.20 21.02 -3.51
N ALA A 12 -24.65 19.97 -4.21
CA ALA A 12 -24.43 18.59 -3.80
C ALA A 12 -22.92 18.24 -3.74
N ARG A 13 -22.16 18.70 -4.73
CA ARG A 13 -20.70 18.52 -4.76
C ARG A 13 -20.00 19.23 -3.60
N ASP A 14 -20.42 20.45 -3.26
CA ASP A 14 -19.83 21.16 -2.12
C ASP A 14 -20.21 20.50 -0.78
N ALA A 15 -21.46 20.05 -0.64
CA ALA A 15 -21.90 19.30 0.53
C ALA A 15 -21.10 17.98 0.69
N LEU A 16 -20.94 17.20 -0.37
CA LEU A 16 -20.12 15.99 -0.37
C LEU A 16 -18.66 16.29 -0.03
N ARG A 17 -18.06 17.34 -0.60
CA ARG A 17 -16.70 17.75 -0.26
C ARG A 17 -16.52 18.10 1.21
N ARG A 18 -17.51 18.74 1.82
CA ARG A 18 -17.47 19.03 3.26
C ARG A 18 -17.61 17.75 4.11
N MET A 19 -18.48 16.84 3.70
CA MET A 19 -18.68 15.56 4.40
C MET A 19 -17.44 14.68 4.38
N VAL A 20 -16.74 14.59 3.24
CA VAL A 20 -15.55 13.72 3.09
C VAL A 20 -14.23 14.47 3.27
N GLY A 21 -14.27 15.76 3.54
CA GLY A 21 -13.06 16.62 3.61
C GLY A 21 -12.08 16.27 4.72
N HIS A 22 -12.49 15.47 5.69
CA HIS A 22 -11.62 14.91 6.72
C HIS A 22 -10.91 13.61 6.28
N LEU A 23 -11.43 12.94 5.24
CA LEU A 23 -10.88 11.70 4.69
C LEU A 23 -9.95 11.94 3.49
N LEU A 24 -10.17 13.04 2.77
CA LEU A 24 -9.50 13.35 1.50
C LEU A 24 -8.70 14.65 1.60
N VAL A 25 -7.57 14.66 0.94
CA VAL A 25 -6.73 15.86 0.80
C VAL A 25 -6.88 16.39 -0.62
N ASP A 26 -7.11 17.71 -0.76
CA ASP A 26 -7.14 18.34 -2.07
C ASP A 26 -5.75 18.25 -2.72
N ALA A 27 -5.69 17.56 -3.87
CA ALA A 27 -4.46 17.27 -4.59
C ALA A 27 -3.99 18.41 -5.51
N THR A 28 -4.67 19.58 -5.51
CA THR A 28 -4.13 20.75 -6.20
C THR A 28 -2.83 21.22 -5.55
N ASP A 29 -1.84 21.61 -6.37
CA ASP A 29 -0.48 21.92 -5.88
C ASP A 29 -0.47 22.90 -4.71
N ALA A 30 -1.28 23.96 -4.77
CA ALA A 30 -1.34 24.99 -3.74
C ALA A 30 -1.94 24.50 -2.41
N ARG A 31 -2.84 23.53 -2.42
CA ARG A 31 -3.53 23.02 -1.22
C ARG A 31 -2.85 21.79 -0.65
N LEU A 32 -2.33 20.93 -1.51
CA LEU A 32 -1.65 19.70 -1.11
C LEU A 32 -0.47 20.01 -0.18
N GLY A 33 0.43 20.91 -0.57
CA GLY A 33 1.58 21.27 0.25
C GLY A 33 1.21 21.79 1.65
N ARG A 34 0.18 22.64 1.75
CA ARG A 34 -0.32 23.13 3.04
C ARG A 34 -0.90 22.00 3.90
N SER A 35 -1.60 21.04 3.28
CA SER A 35 -2.17 19.90 3.97
C SER A 35 -1.08 18.95 4.47
N ILE A 36 -0.10 18.62 3.63
CA ILE A 36 1.07 17.84 4.01
C ILE A 36 1.79 18.47 5.20
N ALA A 37 2.11 19.76 5.11
CA ALA A 37 2.80 20.48 6.17
C ALA A 37 2.01 20.46 7.50
N ARG A 38 0.69 20.65 7.44
CA ARG A 38 -0.18 20.60 8.62
C ARG A 38 -0.20 19.22 9.28
N ILE A 39 -0.30 18.14 8.49
CA ILE A 39 -0.35 16.78 9.02
C ILE A 39 1.02 16.38 9.60
N ARG A 40 2.10 16.72 8.91
CA ARG A 40 3.48 16.43 9.37
C ARG A 40 3.85 17.12 10.68
N LYS A 41 3.21 18.24 11.02
CA LYS A 41 3.37 18.89 12.35
C LYS A 41 3.01 17.95 13.51
N ARG A 42 2.20 16.91 13.26
CA ARG A 42 1.88 15.86 14.24
C ARG A 42 3.01 14.82 14.43
N GLY A 43 4.13 14.93 13.71
CA GLY A 43 5.25 13.99 13.79
C GLY A 43 4.98 12.64 13.11
N VAL A 44 4.12 12.59 12.09
CA VAL A 44 3.78 11.38 11.34
C VAL A 44 4.34 11.43 9.92
N GLY A 45 4.75 10.26 9.41
CA GLY A 45 5.02 10.05 7.99
C GLY A 45 3.71 10.02 7.19
N LEU A 46 3.79 10.34 5.91
CA LEU A 46 2.62 10.33 5.03
C LEU A 46 2.89 9.44 3.82
N ASN A 47 2.03 8.44 3.63
CA ASN A 47 1.87 7.77 2.36
C ASN A 47 0.76 8.48 1.57
N ILE A 48 1.04 8.90 0.35
CA ILE A 48 0.09 9.62 -0.48
C ILE A 48 -0.28 8.74 -1.68
N ASN A 49 -1.57 8.50 -1.83
CA ASN A 49 -2.12 7.74 -2.94
C ASN A 49 -3.05 8.65 -3.76
N LEU A 50 -2.87 8.68 -5.07
CA LEU A 50 -3.82 9.27 -5.99
C LEU A 50 -5.01 8.32 -6.14
N LEU A 51 -6.14 8.69 -5.55
CA LEU A 51 -7.36 7.89 -5.64
C LEU A 51 -7.81 7.72 -7.09
N GLY A 52 -8.29 6.55 -7.39
CA GLY A 52 -8.87 6.21 -8.70
C GLY A 52 -9.13 4.71 -8.80
N GLU A 53 -10.17 4.39 -9.57
CA GLU A 53 -10.56 3.03 -9.89
C GLU A 53 -9.57 2.37 -10.87
N ALA A 54 -9.71 1.08 -11.12
CA ALA A 54 -9.00 0.37 -12.18
C ALA A 54 -9.22 1.07 -13.54
N VAL A 55 -8.19 1.11 -14.35
CA VAL A 55 -8.26 1.79 -15.65
C VAL A 55 -8.70 0.81 -16.75
N LEU A 56 -9.55 1.30 -17.67
CA LEU A 56 -10.04 0.51 -18.79
C LEU A 56 -9.23 0.73 -20.07
N GLY A 57 -8.32 1.71 -20.11
CA GLY A 57 -7.59 2.03 -21.33
C GLY A 57 -6.20 2.63 -21.08
N GLN A 58 -5.32 2.47 -22.07
CA GLN A 58 -3.91 2.91 -22.00
C GLN A 58 -3.73 4.42 -21.74
N ALA A 59 -4.58 5.25 -22.35
CA ALA A 59 -4.48 6.71 -22.16
C ALA A 59 -4.77 7.12 -20.71
N GLU A 60 -5.72 6.47 -20.05
CA GLU A 60 -6.00 6.70 -18.62
C GLU A 60 -4.87 6.18 -17.75
N ALA A 61 -4.36 4.97 -18.01
CA ALA A 61 -3.22 4.38 -17.32
C ALA A 61 -1.99 5.31 -17.39
N ALA A 62 -1.63 5.79 -18.58
CA ALA A 62 -0.53 6.72 -18.78
C ALA A 62 -0.75 8.05 -18.02
N ARG A 63 -1.97 8.59 -18.03
CA ARG A 63 -2.31 9.82 -17.29
C ARG A 63 -2.13 9.65 -15.78
N ARG A 64 -2.55 8.51 -15.22
CA ARG A 64 -2.40 8.21 -13.79
C ARG A 64 -0.95 8.01 -13.40
N LEU A 65 -0.20 7.25 -14.19
CA LEU A 65 1.23 7.07 -13.97
C LEU A 65 1.95 8.42 -13.97
N LYS A 66 1.68 9.28 -14.95
CA LYS A 66 2.23 10.64 -15.01
C LYS A 66 1.80 11.51 -13.83
N GLY A 67 0.58 11.31 -13.31
CA GLY A 67 0.10 11.96 -12.09
C GLY A 67 0.92 11.54 -10.87
N THR A 68 1.18 10.25 -10.72
CA THR A 68 2.02 9.70 -9.63
C THR A 68 3.47 10.17 -9.75
N GLN A 69 4.03 10.22 -10.97
CA GLN A 69 5.37 10.77 -11.20
C GLN A 69 5.48 12.23 -10.77
N ARG A 70 4.49 13.07 -11.13
CA ARG A 70 4.43 14.49 -10.69
C ARG A 70 4.31 14.62 -9.19
N LEU A 71 3.50 13.76 -8.56
CA LEU A 71 3.38 13.71 -7.11
C LEU A 71 4.71 13.37 -6.44
N LEU A 72 5.39 12.33 -6.92
CA LEU A 72 6.66 11.86 -6.38
C LEU A 72 7.81 12.87 -6.61
N ALA A 73 7.75 13.67 -7.68
CA ALA A 73 8.71 14.73 -7.97
C ALA A 73 8.67 15.88 -6.95
N ARG A 74 7.60 16.02 -6.18
CA ARG A 74 7.47 17.07 -5.17
C ARG A 74 8.47 16.85 -4.02
N PRO A 75 9.13 17.89 -3.51
CA PRO A 75 10.07 17.77 -2.39
C PRO A 75 9.37 17.41 -1.07
N ASP A 76 8.08 17.73 -0.95
CA ASP A 76 7.25 17.44 0.23
C ASP A 76 6.53 16.08 0.17
N VAL A 77 6.83 15.22 -0.81
CA VAL A 77 6.29 13.86 -0.95
C VAL A 77 7.47 12.89 -0.99
N ASP A 78 7.57 12.05 0.00
CA ASP A 78 8.62 11.04 0.16
C ASP A 78 8.09 9.60 0.06
N TYR A 79 6.78 9.40 0.19
CA TYR A 79 6.16 8.09 0.12
C TYR A 79 4.86 8.15 -0.70
N ALA A 80 4.81 7.38 -1.77
CA ALA A 80 3.63 7.25 -2.63
C ALA A 80 3.25 5.78 -2.82
N SER A 81 1.94 5.51 -2.89
CA SER A 81 1.41 4.20 -3.29
C SER A 81 0.82 4.27 -4.69
N ILE A 82 0.92 3.14 -5.40
CA ILE A 82 0.32 2.94 -6.72
C ILE A 82 -0.17 1.49 -6.85
N LYS A 83 -1.26 1.29 -7.56
CA LYS A 83 -1.81 -0.03 -7.86
C LYS A 83 -1.37 -0.48 -9.25
N VAL A 84 -1.08 -1.76 -9.41
CA VAL A 84 -0.79 -2.34 -10.72
C VAL A 84 -1.97 -2.14 -11.67
N SER A 85 -3.20 -2.44 -11.21
CA SER A 85 -4.44 -2.26 -11.97
C SER A 85 -4.73 -0.81 -12.40
N ALA A 86 -4.10 0.19 -11.77
CA ALA A 86 -4.25 1.60 -12.15
C ALA A 86 -3.24 2.05 -13.21
N THR A 87 -2.29 1.21 -13.61
CA THR A 87 -1.18 1.56 -14.51
C THR A 87 -1.21 0.85 -15.85
N VAL A 88 -2.04 -0.17 -15.97
CA VAL A 88 -2.26 -0.92 -17.22
C VAL A 88 -3.73 -1.28 -17.37
N PRO A 89 -4.22 -1.37 -18.62
CA PRO A 89 -5.53 -1.94 -18.89
C PRO A 89 -5.59 -3.42 -18.49
N PRO A 90 -6.79 -4.01 -18.38
CA PRO A 90 -6.94 -5.42 -18.14
C PRO A 90 -6.11 -6.25 -19.13
N HIS A 91 -5.44 -7.26 -18.63
CA HIS A 91 -4.60 -8.19 -19.41
C HIS A 91 -5.23 -9.58 -19.44
N SER A 92 -4.82 -10.39 -20.43
CA SER A 92 -5.24 -11.78 -20.51
C SER A 92 -4.56 -12.60 -19.41
N PRO A 93 -5.30 -13.39 -18.62
CA PRO A 93 -4.69 -14.32 -17.65
C PRO A 93 -3.76 -15.35 -18.30
N TRP A 94 -3.96 -15.65 -19.58
CA TRP A 94 -3.15 -16.60 -20.35
C TRP A 94 -1.80 -16.03 -20.80
N ALA A 95 -1.59 -14.71 -20.70
CA ALA A 95 -0.38 -14.00 -21.10
C ALA A 95 0.34 -13.41 -19.87
N PHE A 96 0.49 -14.23 -18.82
CA PHE A 96 1.01 -13.76 -17.52
C PHE A 96 2.40 -13.13 -17.64
N ASP A 97 3.36 -13.79 -18.28
CA ASP A 97 4.74 -13.29 -18.39
C ASP A 97 4.80 -12.01 -19.23
N GLU A 98 4.04 -11.94 -20.32
CA GLU A 98 3.92 -10.73 -21.14
C GLU A 98 3.29 -9.57 -20.34
N ALA A 99 2.28 -9.88 -19.52
CA ALA A 99 1.67 -8.88 -18.64
C ALA A 99 2.67 -8.35 -17.61
N VAL A 100 3.43 -9.25 -16.96
CA VAL A 100 4.49 -8.87 -16.02
C VAL A 100 5.51 -7.97 -16.70
N ASP A 101 5.97 -8.32 -17.90
CA ASP A 101 6.94 -7.53 -18.66
C ASP A 101 6.42 -6.15 -19.03
N HIS A 102 5.21 -6.10 -19.56
CA HIS A 102 4.57 -4.86 -19.96
C HIS A 102 4.36 -3.92 -18.77
N ILE A 103 3.87 -4.43 -17.65
CA ILE A 103 3.65 -3.65 -16.44
C ILE A 103 4.98 -3.17 -15.85
N ALA A 104 5.98 -4.03 -15.78
CA ALA A 104 7.29 -3.67 -15.27
C ALA A 104 7.94 -2.57 -16.14
N GLN A 105 7.81 -2.63 -17.46
CA GLN A 105 8.26 -1.58 -18.36
C GLN A 105 7.54 -0.25 -18.12
N ASN A 106 6.24 -0.27 -17.93
CA ASN A 106 5.44 0.93 -17.67
C ASN A 106 5.79 1.58 -16.33
N LEU A 107 6.05 0.78 -15.30
CA LEU A 107 6.39 1.27 -13.96
C LEU A 107 7.86 1.68 -13.81
N LEU A 108 8.74 1.16 -14.65
CA LEU A 108 10.18 1.41 -14.56
C LEU A 108 10.55 2.90 -14.47
N PRO A 109 9.98 3.83 -15.27
CA PRO A 109 10.30 5.25 -15.16
C PRO A 109 9.97 5.85 -13.78
N LEU A 110 8.90 5.39 -13.14
CA LEU A 110 8.51 5.83 -11.80
C LEU A 110 9.51 5.34 -10.74
N PHE A 111 9.91 4.07 -10.83
CA PHE A 111 10.88 3.47 -9.91
C PHE A 111 12.29 4.06 -10.10
N THR A 112 12.71 4.30 -11.35
CA THR A 112 13.97 4.99 -11.65
C THR A 112 13.96 6.41 -11.10
N GLN A 113 12.84 7.14 -11.22
CA GLN A 113 12.69 8.47 -10.63
C GLN A 113 12.87 8.43 -9.10
N ALA A 114 12.34 7.41 -8.43
CA ALA A 114 12.51 7.23 -6.99
C ALA A 114 13.97 6.93 -6.62
N ALA A 115 14.63 6.04 -7.40
CA ALA A 115 16.01 5.63 -7.16
C ALA A 115 17.01 6.76 -7.36
N THR A 116 16.75 7.66 -8.33
CA THR A 116 17.67 8.77 -8.69
C THR A 116 17.29 10.10 -8.03
N ALA A 117 16.24 10.14 -7.22
CA ALA A 117 15.80 11.36 -6.58
C ALA A 117 16.83 11.91 -5.59
N PRO A 118 17.00 13.25 -5.47
CA PRO A 118 17.96 13.85 -4.55
C PRO A 118 17.59 13.66 -3.07
N THR A 119 16.33 13.29 -2.79
CA THR A 119 15.82 12.95 -1.47
C THR A 119 15.27 11.54 -1.48
N LYS A 120 15.39 10.82 -0.37
CA LYS A 120 14.85 9.45 -0.28
C LYS A 120 13.36 9.43 -0.64
N LYS A 121 13.03 8.63 -1.64
CA LYS A 121 11.65 8.36 -2.07
C LYS A 121 11.32 6.89 -1.83
N PHE A 122 10.07 6.63 -1.52
CA PHE A 122 9.57 5.28 -1.29
C PHE A 122 8.30 5.05 -2.10
N ILE A 123 8.26 3.96 -2.84
CA ILE A 123 7.10 3.53 -3.62
C ILE A 123 6.56 2.24 -3.03
N ASN A 124 5.24 2.18 -2.88
CA ASN A 124 4.55 0.98 -2.44
C ASN A 124 3.59 0.50 -3.54
N LEU A 125 3.67 -0.76 -3.92
CA LEU A 125 2.66 -1.39 -4.75
C LEU A 125 1.50 -1.85 -3.87
N ASP A 126 0.36 -1.18 -4.01
CA ASP A 126 -0.88 -1.56 -3.33
C ASP A 126 -1.54 -2.71 -4.09
N MET A 127 -2.21 -3.59 -3.35
CA MET A 127 -2.95 -4.73 -3.85
C MET A 127 -4.42 -4.58 -3.50
N GLU A 128 -5.31 -4.94 -4.42
CA GLU A 128 -6.75 -4.85 -4.20
C GLU A 128 -7.46 -6.20 -4.38
N GLU A 129 -7.30 -6.84 -5.53
CA GLU A 129 -8.04 -8.04 -5.91
C GLU A 129 -7.14 -9.27 -5.80
N TYR A 130 -7.74 -10.40 -5.44
CA TYR A 130 -7.04 -11.69 -5.34
C TYR A 130 -6.31 -12.05 -6.64
N ARG A 131 -6.95 -11.84 -7.78
CA ARG A 131 -6.38 -12.14 -9.11
C ARG A 131 -5.07 -11.39 -9.38
N ASP A 132 -4.83 -10.27 -8.70
CA ASP A 132 -3.62 -9.45 -8.88
C ASP A 132 -2.47 -9.86 -7.93
N LEU A 133 -2.68 -10.82 -7.03
CA LEU A 133 -1.68 -11.22 -6.03
C LEU A 133 -0.36 -11.65 -6.68
N GLU A 134 -0.42 -12.68 -7.51
CA GLU A 134 0.76 -13.23 -8.16
C GLU A 134 1.39 -12.25 -9.15
N LEU A 135 0.55 -11.54 -9.90
CA LEU A 135 1.00 -10.52 -10.83
C LEU A 135 1.75 -9.39 -10.14
N THR A 136 1.21 -8.88 -9.03
CA THR A 136 1.84 -7.79 -8.27
C THR A 136 3.18 -8.23 -7.68
N ILE A 137 3.27 -9.44 -7.15
CA ILE A 137 4.52 -10.00 -6.62
C ILE A 137 5.55 -10.16 -7.76
N ALA A 138 5.15 -10.72 -8.89
CA ALA A 138 6.04 -10.92 -10.03
C ALA A 138 6.57 -9.59 -10.61
N VAL A 139 5.71 -8.60 -10.77
CA VAL A 139 6.10 -7.26 -11.22
C VAL A 139 7.05 -6.60 -10.22
N PHE A 140 6.74 -6.66 -8.92
CA PHE A 140 7.56 -6.08 -7.86
C PHE A 140 8.97 -6.66 -7.83
N THR A 141 9.07 -7.97 -7.85
CA THR A 141 10.37 -8.67 -7.82
C THR A 141 11.15 -8.42 -9.10
N LYS A 142 10.50 -8.48 -10.27
CA LYS A 142 11.14 -8.21 -11.57
C LYS A 142 11.69 -6.79 -11.68
N LEU A 143 10.95 -5.80 -11.19
CA LEU A 143 11.43 -4.41 -11.16
C LEU A 143 12.65 -4.28 -10.26
N LEU A 144 12.57 -4.75 -9.03
CA LEU A 144 13.61 -4.56 -8.03
C LEU A 144 14.85 -5.45 -8.24
N ASP A 145 14.78 -6.46 -9.09
CA ASP A 145 15.94 -7.25 -9.53
C ASP A 145 16.78 -6.54 -10.62
N ARG A 146 16.31 -5.42 -11.14
CA ARG A 146 17.10 -4.64 -12.11
C ARG A 146 18.30 -3.98 -11.42
N PRO A 147 19.49 -4.00 -12.06
CA PRO A 147 20.70 -3.43 -11.46
C PRO A 147 20.54 -1.97 -11.03
N GLU A 148 19.84 -1.15 -11.85
CA GLU A 148 19.62 0.28 -11.59
C GLU A 148 18.68 0.55 -10.41
N LEU A 149 17.94 -0.46 -9.93
CA LEU A 149 17.02 -0.37 -8.80
C LEU A 149 17.49 -1.17 -7.58
N LEU A 150 18.70 -1.73 -7.62
CA LEU A 150 19.19 -2.62 -6.57
C LEU A 150 19.23 -1.93 -5.19
N ASP A 151 19.59 -0.65 -5.15
CA ASP A 151 19.67 0.15 -3.92
C ASP A 151 18.33 0.78 -3.51
N LEU A 152 17.29 0.65 -4.34
CA LEU A 152 15.99 1.21 -4.04
C LEU A 152 15.23 0.37 -3.01
N GLU A 153 14.89 0.97 -1.87
CA GLU A 153 13.94 0.40 -0.93
C GLU A 153 12.50 0.72 -1.38
N ALA A 154 11.70 -0.31 -1.58
CA ALA A 154 10.30 -0.20 -1.98
C ALA A 154 9.39 -1.14 -1.16
N GLY A 155 8.09 -0.97 -1.29
CA GLY A 155 7.11 -1.75 -0.54
C GLY A 155 6.07 -2.44 -1.41
N ILE A 156 5.46 -3.46 -0.83
CA ILE A 156 4.33 -4.20 -1.39
C ILE A 156 3.30 -4.48 -0.30
N VAL A 157 2.04 -4.67 -0.67
CA VAL A 157 0.95 -5.01 0.26
C VAL A 157 0.64 -6.50 0.20
N LEU A 158 0.36 -7.09 1.35
CA LEU A 158 -0.28 -8.41 1.46
C LEU A 158 -1.57 -8.30 2.27
N GLN A 159 -2.58 -9.08 1.88
CA GLN A 159 -3.92 -9.05 2.44
C GLN A 159 -4.18 -10.34 3.22
N ALA A 160 -4.32 -10.24 4.54
CA ALA A 160 -4.45 -11.41 5.42
C ALA A 160 -5.82 -12.12 5.32
N TYR A 161 -6.81 -11.54 4.66
CA TYR A 161 -8.06 -12.25 4.38
C TYR A 161 -7.89 -13.33 3.28
N LEU A 162 -6.74 -13.34 2.58
CA LEU A 162 -6.38 -14.40 1.64
C LEU A 162 -5.64 -15.53 2.37
N PRO A 163 -6.00 -16.77 2.18
CA PRO A 163 -5.28 -17.92 2.74
C PRO A 163 -3.82 -17.95 2.29
N ASP A 164 -3.54 -17.44 1.09
CA ASP A 164 -2.20 -17.38 0.47
C ASP A 164 -1.25 -16.35 1.10
N ALA A 165 -1.74 -15.47 1.98
CA ALA A 165 -0.94 -14.37 2.53
C ALA A 165 0.35 -14.83 3.23
N LEU A 166 0.32 -15.97 3.94
CA LEU A 166 1.51 -16.48 4.60
C LEU A 166 2.52 -17.03 3.59
N SER A 167 2.09 -17.81 2.61
CA SER A 167 2.98 -18.34 1.57
C SER A 167 3.60 -17.23 0.72
N ALA A 168 2.82 -16.21 0.39
CA ALA A 168 3.31 -15.01 -0.27
C ALA A 168 4.36 -14.25 0.57
N MET A 169 4.12 -14.10 1.87
CA MET A 169 5.10 -13.52 2.80
C MET A 169 6.40 -14.34 2.82
N MET A 170 6.31 -15.66 2.87
CA MET A 170 7.48 -16.54 2.87
C MET A 170 8.31 -16.40 1.59
N ARG A 171 7.65 -16.37 0.41
CA ARG A 171 8.32 -16.16 -0.88
C ARG A 171 8.99 -14.79 -0.97
N LEU A 172 8.32 -13.73 -0.51
CA LEU A 172 8.90 -12.39 -0.48
C LEU A 172 10.10 -12.30 0.48
N GLN A 173 10.05 -12.97 1.62
CA GLN A 173 11.18 -13.04 2.56
C GLN A 173 12.40 -13.72 1.93
N GLU A 174 12.20 -14.87 1.29
CA GLU A 174 13.27 -15.62 0.64
C GLU A 174 13.88 -14.81 -0.51
N TRP A 175 13.06 -14.22 -1.36
CA TRP A 175 13.54 -13.35 -2.44
C TRP A 175 14.27 -12.11 -1.89
N ALA A 176 13.76 -11.47 -0.83
CA ALA A 176 14.40 -10.30 -0.23
C ALA A 176 15.75 -10.66 0.40
N ARG A 177 15.88 -11.87 0.99
CA ARG A 177 17.14 -12.40 1.48
C ARG A 177 18.15 -12.53 0.34
N ALA A 178 17.78 -13.22 -0.73
CA ALA A 178 18.64 -13.38 -1.91
C ALA A 178 19.04 -12.03 -2.55
N ARG A 179 18.12 -11.05 -2.58
CA ARG A 179 18.40 -9.69 -3.03
C ARG A 179 19.44 -9.00 -2.13
N ARG A 180 19.32 -9.13 -0.81
CA ARG A 180 20.28 -8.57 0.15
C ARG A 180 21.67 -9.20 0.02
N GLU A 181 21.75 -10.51 -0.21
CA GLU A 181 22.99 -11.22 -0.45
C GLU A 181 23.73 -10.72 -1.71
N ARG A 182 22.99 -10.23 -2.71
CA ARG A 182 23.54 -9.55 -3.90
C ARG A 182 23.89 -8.06 -3.67
N GLY A 183 23.81 -7.58 -2.42
CA GLY A 183 24.09 -6.20 -2.06
C GLY A 183 22.92 -5.25 -2.19
N GLY A 184 21.71 -5.74 -2.50
CA GLY A 184 20.53 -4.91 -2.68
C GLY A 184 19.92 -4.40 -1.39
N ALA A 185 19.07 -3.38 -1.48
CA ALA A 185 18.30 -2.85 -0.36
C ALA A 185 17.24 -3.86 0.13
N GLY A 186 16.85 -3.75 1.40
CA GLY A 186 15.68 -4.45 1.93
C GLY A 186 14.37 -3.91 1.33
N ILE A 187 13.27 -4.59 1.66
CA ILE A 187 11.94 -4.16 1.25
C ILE A 187 11.05 -3.92 2.47
N LYS A 188 9.85 -3.41 2.22
CA LYS A 188 8.79 -3.33 3.22
C LYS A 188 7.57 -4.11 2.74
N VAL A 189 6.98 -4.91 3.60
CA VAL A 189 5.67 -5.51 3.37
C VAL A 189 4.67 -4.85 4.30
N ARG A 190 3.66 -4.20 3.70
CA ARG A 190 2.49 -3.71 4.43
C ARG A 190 1.48 -4.85 4.55
N LEU A 191 1.21 -5.28 5.76
CA LEU A 191 0.17 -6.28 6.02
C LEU A 191 -1.13 -5.57 6.37
N VAL A 192 -2.16 -5.80 5.57
CA VAL A 192 -3.55 -5.38 5.80
C VAL A 192 -4.43 -6.59 6.03
N LYS A 193 -5.63 -6.40 6.56
CA LYS A 193 -6.62 -7.50 6.60
C LYS A 193 -7.21 -7.78 5.22
N GLY A 194 -7.54 -6.75 4.50
CA GLY A 194 -8.18 -6.74 3.20
C GLY A 194 -9.39 -5.81 3.20
N ALA A 195 -9.65 -5.16 2.09
CA ALA A 195 -10.73 -4.16 1.98
C ALA A 195 -11.72 -4.46 0.85
N ASN A 196 -11.46 -5.48 0.03
CA ASN A 196 -12.19 -5.72 -1.22
C ASN A 196 -13.17 -6.90 -1.13
N LEU A 197 -13.52 -7.34 0.08
CA LEU A 197 -14.36 -8.52 0.31
C LEU A 197 -15.67 -8.55 -0.51
N PRO A 198 -16.44 -7.44 -0.63
CA PRO A 198 -17.64 -7.46 -1.46
C PRO A 198 -17.35 -7.73 -2.94
N MET A 199 -16.25 -7.22 -3.49
CA MET A 199 -15.89 -7.45 -4.89
C MET A 199 -15.40 -8.88 -5.11
N GLU A 200 -14.67 -9.47 -4.18
CA GLU A 200 -14.27 -10.88 -4.24
C GLU A 200 -15.49 -11.81 -4.29
N HIS A 201 -16.55 -11.48 -3.53
CA HIS A 201 -17.83 -12.20 -3.60
C HIS A 201 -18.54 -12.02 -4.94
N VAL A 202 -18.52 -10.81 -5.51
CA VAL A 202 -19.10 -10.53 -6.83
C VAL A 202 -18.37 -11.32 -7.91
N GLU A 203 -17.05 -11.27 -7.94
CA GLU A 203 -16.22 -12.02 -8.89
C GLU A 203 -16.48 -13.53 -8.80
N ALA A 204 -16.48 -14.07 -7.60
CA ALA A 204 -16.78 -15.49 -7.36
C ALA A 204 -18.17 -15.85 -7.90
N SER A 205 -19.19 -15.01 -7.64
CA SER A 205 -20.55 -15.24 -8.09
C SER A 205 -20.73 -15.14 -9.62
N LEU A 206 -20.01 -14.21 -10.26
CA LEU A 206 -20.09 -14.00 -11.71
C LEU A 206 -19.47 -15.16 -12.50
N HIS A 207 -18.49 -15.83 -11.93
CA HIS A 207 -17.73 -16.88 -12.61
C HIS A 207 -18.00 -18.29 -12.06
N ASP A 208 -18.89 -18.42 -11.09
CA ASP A 208 -19.14 -19.69 -10.38
C ASP A 208 -17.85 -20.29 -9.77
N TRP A 209 -17.02 -19.41 -9.20
CA TRP A 209 -15.78 -19.78 -8.53
C TRP A 209 -15.95 -19.83 -7.01
N PRO A 210 -15.11 -20.60 -6.31
CA PRO A 210 -14.99 -20.47 -4.86
C PRO A 210 -14.55 -19.05 -4.48
N VAL A 211 -15.09 -18.54 -3.38
CA VAL A 211 -14.63 -17.25 -2.85
C VAL A 211 -13.16 -17.38 -2.41
N ALA A 212 -12.31 -16.49 -2.89
CA ALA A 212 -10.87 -16.55 -2.66
C ALA A 212 -10.47 -16.21 -1.21
N THR A 213 -11.35 -15.50 -0.47
CA THR A 213 -11.05 -15.03 0.88
C THR A 213 -11.42 -16.07 1.94
N LEU A 214 -10.79 -15.94 3.10
CA LEU A 214 -11.16 -16.70 4.30
C LEU A 214 -12.63 -16.44 4.68
N PRO A 215 -13.35 -17.47 5.16
CA PRO A 215 -14.80 -17.42 5.29
C PRO A 215 -15.29 -16.48 6.39
N THR A 216 -14.50 -16.24 7.44
CA THR A 216 -14.92 -15.41 8.55
C THR A 216 -13.91 -14.32 8.92
N LYS A 217 -14.41 -13.30 9.62
CA LYS A 217 -13.54 -12.27 10.21
C LYS A 217 -12.56 -12.87 11.21
N GLN A 218 -12.95 -13.86 11.97
CA GLN A 218 -12.10 -14.55 12.95
C GLN A 218 -10.96 -15.27 12.27
N ASP A 219 -11.21 -15.94 11.16
CA ASP A 219 -10.15 -16.59 10.35
C ASP A 219 -9.18 -15.57 9.79
N THR A 220 -9.69 -14.44 9.29
CA THR A 220 -8.87 -13.31 8.84
C THR A 220 -8.01 -12.76 9.98
N ASP A 221 -8.59 -12.54 11.16
CA ASP A 221 -7.87 -12.04 12.33
C ASP A 221 -6.80 -13.03 12.81
N ALA A 222 -7.08 -14.33 12.74
CA ALA A 222 -6.12 -15.38 13.07
C ALA A 222 -4.98 -15.43 12.05
N ASN A 223 -5.30 -15.39 10.75
CA ASN A 223 -4.29 -15.40 9.70
C ASN A 223 -3.42 -14.12 9.73
N TYR A 224 -4.00 -12.96 10.02
CA TYR A 224 -3.25 -11.72 10.21
C TYR A 224 -2.16 -11.87 11.29
N LYS A 225 -2.53 -12.43 12.44
CA LYS A 225 -1.56 -12.69 13.54
C LYS A 225 -0.54 -13.77 13.18
N ARG A 226 -0.96 -14.80 12.45
CA ARG A 226 -0.07 -15.86 11.96
C ARG A 226 0.99 -15.32 10.99
N VAL A 227 0.59 -14.44 10.06
CA VAL A 227 1.53 -13.78 9.14
C VAL A 227 2.45 -12.84 9.92
N LEU A 228 1.94 -12.05 10.87
CA LEU A 228 2.76 -11.19 11.72
C LEU A 228 3.75 -11.99 12.58
N ASP A 229 3.33 -13.12 13.14
CA ASP A 229 4.23 -13.97 13.93
C ASP A 229 5.39 -14.48 13.09
N TYR A 230 5.13 -14.92 11.86
CA TYR A 230 6.18 -15.32 10.93
C TYR A 230 7.08 -14.12 10.54
N ALA A 231 6.48 -13.02 10.12
CA ALA A 231 7.18 -11.88 9.55
C ALA A 231 8.07 -11.14 10.56
N LEU A 232 7.66 -11.10 11.84
CA LEU A 232 8.39 -10.39 12.90
C LEU A 232 9.48 -11.23 13.58
N ARG A 233 9.86 -12.36 13.01
CA ARG A 233 11.06 -13.09 13.49
C ARG A 233 12.30 -12.26 13.18
N PRO A 234 13.29 -12.20 14.11
CA PRO A 234 14.49 -11.37 13.92
C PRO A 234 15.22 -11.64 12.60
N GLU A 235 15.35 -12.90 12.22
CA GLU A 235 15.97 -13.32 10.97
C GLU A 235 15.26 -12.80 9.72
N HIS A 236 13.93 -12.63 9.78
CA HIS A 236 13.13 -12.13 8.68
C HIS A 236 13.14 -10.59 8.58
N THR A 237 13.12 -9.91 9.72
CA THR A 237 13.07 -8.44 9.76
C THR A 237 14.37 -7.78 9.31
N THR A 238 15.46 -8.52 9.21
CA THR A 238 16.72 -8.04 8.64
C THR A 238 16.54 -7.60 7.17
N ASN A 239 15.73 -8.33 6.41
CA ASN A 239 15.54 -8.11 4.98
C ASN A 239 14.23 -7.41 4.64
N VAL A 240 13.20 -7.58 5.51
CA VAL A 240 11.85 -7.07 5.27
C VAL A 240 11.36 -6.30 6.49
N ARG A 241 11.11 -5.00 6.33
CA ARG A 241 10.38 -4.19 7.32
C ARG A 241 8.89 -4.46 7.22
N ILE A 242 8.17 -4.37 8.31
CA ILE A 242 6.75 -4.67 8.37
C ILE A 242 5.93 -3.42 8.65
N GLY A 243 5.04 -3.08 7.72
CA GLY A 243 3.97 -2.12 7.91
C GLY A 243 2.74 -2.82 8.50
N VAL A 244 2.44 -2.58 9.76
CA VAL A 244 1.25 -3.11 10.43
C VAL A 244 0.11 -2.14 10.18
N ALA A 245 -0.77 -2.47 9.23
CA ALA A 245 -1.80 -1.56 8.78
C ALA A 245 -3.18 -1.94 9.33
N GLY A 246 -3.86 -0.97 9.94
CA GLY A 246 -5.20 -1.15 10.47
C GLY A 246 -5.52 -0.23 11.64
N HIS A 247 -6.79 -0.25 12.06
CA HIS A 247 -7.32 0.58 13.15
C HIS A 247 -7.69 -0.22 14.41
N ASN A 248 -7.53 -1.56 14.36
CA ASN A 248 -7.81 -2.42 15.50
C ASN A 248 -6.66 -2.35 16.52
N LEU A 249 -6.90 -1.73 17.66
CA LEU A 249 -5.90 -1.55 18.72
C LEU A 249 -5.37 -2.88 19.29
N PHE A 250 -6.16 -3.95 19.28
CA PHE A 250 -5.69 -5.27 19.74
C PHE A 250 -4.64 -5.86 18.80
N ASP A 251 -4.81 -5.69 17.49
CA ASP A 251 -3.81 -6.14 16.51
C ASP A 251 -2.54 -5.30 16.59
N ILE A 252 -2.70 -3.98 16.76
CA ILE A 252 -1.56 -3.05 16.94
C ILE A 252 -0.81 -3.39 18.22
N ALA A 253 -1.51 -3.59 19.34
CA ALA A 253 -0.90 -3.97 20.61
C ALA A 253 -0.21 -5.34 20.54
N TYR A 254 -0.82 -6.31 19.85
CA TYR A 254 -0.21 -7.61 19.59
C TYR A 254 1.13 -7.46 18.84
N ALA A 255 1.11 -6.75 17.71
CA ALA A 255 2.30 -6.52 16.90
C ALA A 255 3.40 -5.77 17.69
N TRP A 256 3.01 -4.75 18.45
CA TRP A 256 3.92 -3.97 19.31
C TRP A 256 4.57 -4.82 20.40
N ALA A 257 3.77 -5.62 21.10
CA ALA A 257 4.26 -6.52 22.15
C ALA A 257 5.18 -7.61 21.58
N LEU A 258 4.79 -8.21 20.45
CA LEU A 258 5.56 -9.23 19.77
C LEU A 258 6.91 -8.69 19.29
N ALA A 259 6.89 -7.54 18.59
CA ALA A 259 8.12 -6.88 18.14
C ALA A 259 9.04 -6.49 19.31
N GLY A 260 8.45 -6.07 20.43
CA GLY A 260 9.21 -5.76 21.64
C GLY A 260 9.90 -6.98 22.25
N ARG A 261 9.19 -8.10 22.36
CA ARG A 261 9.77 -9.36 22.88
C ARG A 261 10.88 -9.91 21.97
N ARG A 262 10.81 -9.63 20.68
CA ARG A 262 11.77 -10.08 19.67
C ARG A 262 12.89 -9.07 19.39
N GLY A 263 12.86 -7.89 19.99
CA GLY A 263 13.87 -6.84 19.80
C GLY A 263 13.85 -6.18 18.42
N VAL A 264 12.70 -6.22 17.69
CA VAL A 264 12.58 -5.75 16.30
C VAL A 264 11.63 -4.59 16.13
N ARG A 265 11.42 -3.76 17.15
CA ARG A 265 10.50 -2.61 17.08
C ARG A 265 10.92 -1.58 16.05
N ASP A 266 12.19 -1.42 15.79
CA ASP A 266 12.75 -0.52 14.77
C ASP A 266 12.43 -0.97 13.34
N ARG A 267 11.97 -2.21 13.18
CA ARG A 267 11.56 -2.80 11.90
C ARG A 267 10.06 -2.79 11.65
N VAL A 268 9.29 -2.16 12.54
CA VAL A 268 7.84 -2.11 12.47
C VAL A 268 7.36 -0.67 12.33
N GLU A 269 6.47 -0.45 11.38
CA GLU A 269 5.73 0.80 11.21
C GLU A 269 4.24 0.53 11.38
N PHE A 270 3.52 1.43 12.08
CA PHE A 270 2.06 1.37 12.16
C PHE A 270 1.47 2.33 11.14
N GLU A 271 0.56 1.81 10.31
CA GLU A 271 -0.06 2.57 9.24
C GLU A 271 -1.58 2.64 9.43
N MET A 272 -2.13 3.84 9.38
CA MET A 272 -3.55 4.10 9.62
C MET A 272 -4.08 5.05 8.56
N LEU A 273 -5.33 4.88 8.15
CA LEU A 273 -5.97 5.76 7.19
C LEU A 273 -6.30 7.12 7.84
N LEU A 274 -6.01 8.17 7.11
CA LEU A 274 -6.30 9.53 7.52
C LEU A 274 -7.83 9.73 7.69
N GLY A 275 -8.20 10.41 8.78
CA GLY A 275 -9.59 10.74 9.08
C GLY A 275 -10.44 9.58 9.62
N MET A 276 -9.88 8.38 9.72
CA MET A 276 -10.53 7.25 10.34
C MET A 276 -9.95 6.99 11.73
N ALA A 277 -10.85 6.75 12.72
CA ALA A 277 -10.45 6.36 14.08
C ALA A 277 -9.34 7.28 14.67
N GLU A 278 -9.53 8.59 14.61
CA GLU A 278 -8.50 9.59 15.00
C GLU A 278 -8.01 9.42 16.45
N ALA A 279 -8.90 9.03 17.37
CA ALA A 279 -8.53 8.78 18.75
C ALA A 279 -7.55 7.60 18.89
N GLN A 280 -7.78 6.52 18.14
CA GLN A 280 -6.88 5.36 18.09
C GLN A 280 -5.54 5.73 17.47
N ALA A 281 -5.56 6.47 16.36
CA ALA A 281 -4.34 6.93 15.69
C ALA A 281 -3.49 7.82 16.62
N GLU A 282 -4.13 8.72 17.35
CA GLU A 282 -3.44 9.58 18.31
C GLU A 282 -2.86 8.78 19.50
N ALA A 283 -3.60 7.77 20.00
CA ALA A 283 -3.11 6.88 21.05
C ALA A 283 -1.85 6.11 20.61
N VAL A 284 -1.87 5.55 19.40
CA VAL A 284 -0.72 4.83 18.81
C VAL A 284 0.46 5.76 18.61
N ARG A 285 0.21 6.99 18.13
CA ARG A 285 1.26 8.00 17.94
C ARG A 285 1.96 8.36 19.25
N ARG A 286 1.20 8.61 20.32
CA ARG A 286 1.74 8.94 21.65
C ARG A 286 2.61 7.83 22.20
N GLU A 287 2.09 6.61 22.21
CA GLU A 287 2.85 5.43 22.70
C GLU A 287 4.14 5.20 21.92
N GLY A 288 4.10 5.41 20.57
CA GLY A 288 5.29 5.30 19.71
C GLY A 288 6.30 6.42 19.89
N SER A 289 5.89 7.64 20.34
CA SER A 289 6.79 8.76 20.57
C SER A 289 7.48 8.71 21.94
N ASP A 290 6.76 8.35 22.98
CA ASP A 290 7.28 8.32 24.37
C ASP A 290 8.46 7.35 24.56
N ARG A 291 8.59 6.36 23.65
CA ARG A 291 9.62 5.33 23.74
C ARG A 291 10.80 5.51 22.80
N ARG A 292 10.78 6.51 21.91
CA ARG A 292 11.97 6.90 21.12
C ARG A 292 12.90 7.85 21.86
N GLY A 293 12.50 8.33 23.00
CA GLY A 293 13.27 9.23 23.87
C GLY A 293 13.86 8.59 25.13
N ARG A 294 13.86 7.24 25.20
CA ARG A 294 14.51 6.50 26.32
C ARG A 294 15.55 5.54 25.81
#